data_7977ab4cd4824947a8430e00cb8a0890
#
_entry.id   7977ab4cd4824947a8430e00cb8a0890
#
_cell.length_a   1.000
_cell.length_b   1.000
_cell.length_c   1.000
_cell.angle_alpha   90.00
_cell.angle_beta   90.00
_cell.angle_gamma   90.00
#
_symmetry.space_group_name_H-M   'P 1'
#
loop_
_entity.id
_entity.type
_entity.pdbx_description
1 polymer ?
#
loop_
_entity_poly.entity_id
_entity_poly.type
_entity_poly.pdbx_seq_one_letter_code
_entity_poly.pdbx_strand_id
1 'polypeptide(L)'
;MMAVLGNAKHPEYGSATVPLPIPNDEYGHVMELLGTLGIGDVMERDCKVEEIRGGLPILKRLEKVAVNIDELDYLAKRLDSFDYIEAAQFQAMAVKTGIFDMKGLINLTFCCQQATVITDFSDLEAIGRHHLVSINGGCLSSELADTDLRMTALKLILSKDGTVTPYGVVYDNGLKLEAVYDGRHLPGYHYEQDMLAVGISSQTDSENSSKITWLYLPCSQAQVERGMMRSGISDPEEKETFDDVKARRIALELAQARLESCGAGEYETQRGAV
;
A
#
# COMPACT_ATOMS: atom_id res chain seq x y z
N MET A 1 -0.63 12.99 3.99
CA MET A 1 -1.51 13.43 5.12
C MET A 1 -0.70 13.74 6.36
N MET A 2 -1.29 14.36 7.40
CA MET A 2 -0.63 14.60 8.69
C MET A 2 -1.39 13.85 9.78
N ALA A 3 -0.69 13.21 10.71
CA ALA A 3 -1.28 12.56 11.87
C ALA A 3 -0.73 13.14 13.17
N VAL A 4 -1.61 13.37 14.15
CA VAL A 4 -1.22 13.70 15.52
C VAL A 4 -1.17 12.38 16.29
N LEU A 5 0.01 12.02 16.77
CA LEU A 5 0.32 10.72 17.38
C LEU A 5 0.76 10.90 18.83
N GLY A 6 0.22 10.11 19.74
CA GLY A 6 0.60 10.06 21.14
C GLY A 6 0.84 8.63 21.58
N ASN A 7 1.43 8.45 22.77
CA ASN A 7 1.64 7.12 23.34
C ASN A 7 0.30 6.53 23.79
N ALA A 8 0.04 5.27 23.42
CA ALA A 8 -1.22 4.59 23.74
C ALA A 8 -1.37 4.28 25.23
N LYS A 9 -0.26 4.05 25.93
CA LYS A 9 -0.20 3.68 27.35
C LYS A 9 0.10 4.89 28.26
N HIS A 10 0.79 5.91 27.73
CA HIS A 10 1.33 7.06 28.46
C HIS A 10 0.93 8.39 27.82
N PRO A 11 -0.35 8.78 27.89
CA PRO A 11 -0.84 10.02 27.30
C PRO A 11 -0.18 11.29 27.88
N GLU A 12 0.42 11.19 29.07
CA GLU A 12 1.17 12.25 29.72
C GLU A 12 2.46 12.64 28.99
N TYR A 13 2.97 11.80 28.11
CA TYR A 13 4.18 12.12 27.31
C TYR A 13 3.88 13.14 26.19
N GLY A 14 2.60 13.45 25.97
CA GLY A 14 2.19 14.40 24.94
C GLY A 14 1.99 13.75 23.57
N SER A 15 2.06 14.58 22.52
CA SER A 15 1.85 14.13 21.14
C SER A 15 2.74 14.88 20.17
N ALA A 16 3.03 14.26 19.03
CA ALA A 16 3.73 14.85 17.89
C ALA A 16 2.88 14.82 16.63
N THR A 17 3.09 15.80 15.76
CA THR A 17 2.47 15.81 14.43
C THR A 17 3.48 15.26 13.43
N VAL A 18 3.10 14.21 12.71
CA VAL A 18 3.96 13.44 11.80
C VAL A 18 3.36 13.45 10.39
N PRO A 19 4.18 13.71 9.34
CA PRO A 19 3.74 13.51 7.96
C PRO A 19 3.61 12.01 7.66
N LEU A 20 2.59 11.62 6.90
CA LEU A 20 2.38 10.25 6.45
C LEU A 20 2.01 10.24 4.96
N PRO A 21 2.65 9.43 4.11
CA PRO A 21 3.80 8.60 4.47
C PRO A 21 4.97 9.44 4.99
N ILE A 22 5.79 8.84 5.85
CA ILE A 22 6.99 9.49 6.39
C ILE A 22 8.02 9.61 5.25
N PRO A 23 8.50 10.83 4.92
CA PRO A 23 9.54 10.99 3.92
C PRO A 23 10.81 10.23 4.28
N ASN A 24 11.45 9.59 3.31
CA ASN A 24 12.61 8.74 3.56
C ASN A 24 13.78 9.50 4.20
N ASP A 25 14.00 10.74 3.82
CA ASP A 25 15.04 11.64 4.37
C ASP A 25 14.73 12.12 5.80
N GLU A 26 13.46 12.18 6.19
CA GLU A 26 13.01 12.58 7.52
C GLU A 26 12.78 11.37 8.45
N TYR A 27 12.81 10.14 7.92
CA TYR A 27 12.38 8.95 8.66
C TYR A 27 13.11 8.76 9.98
N GLY A 28 14.45 8.91 9.99
CA GLY A 28 15.26 8.79 11.21
C GLY A 28 14.85 9.82 12.27
N HIS A 29 14.70 11.09 11.85
CA HIS A 29 14.30 12.18 12.74
C HIS A 29 12.89 11.99 13.33
N VAL A 30 11.95 11.56 12.51
CA VAL A 30 10.57 11.25 12.96
C VAL A 30 10.58 10.10 13.97
N MET A 31 11.35 9.04 13.72
CA MET A 31 11.45 7.91 14.66
C MET A 31 12.12 8.31 15.98
N GLU A 32 13.13 9.16 15.95
CA GLU A 32 13.72 9.73 17.18
C GLU A 32 12.69 10.55 17.96
N LEU A 33 11.94 11.42 17.27
CA LEU A 33 10.88 12.22 17.89
C LEU A 33 9.82 11.33 18.54
N LEU A 34 9.34 10.31 17.85
CA LEU A 34 8.36 9.36 18.38
C LEU A 34 8.96 8.55 19.57
N GLY A 35 10.24 8.20 19.51
CA GLY A 35 10.96 7.56 20.60
C GLY A 35 10.96 8.38 21.88
N THR A 36 11.02 9.73 21.81
CA THR A 36 10.89 10.60 23.00
C THR A 36 9.52 10.51 23.68
N LEU A 37 8.50 10.10 22.91
CA LEU A 37 7.14 9.86 23.42
C LEU A 37 6.94 8.39 23.84
N GLY A 38 8.00 7.57 23.78
CA GLY A 38 7.92 6.12 24.06
C GLY A 38 7.08 5.37 23.00
N ILE A 39 7.08 5.85 21.77
CA ILE A 39 6.44 5.21 20.60
C ILE A 39 7.55 4.68 19.71
N GLY A 40 7.39 3.47 19.18
CA GLY A 40 8.30 2.96 18.18
C GLY A 40 8.63 1.48 18.30
N ASP A 41 7.92 0.73 19.13
CA ASP A 41 8.01 -0.73 19.09
C ASP A 41 7.61 -1.25 17.68
N VAL A 42 8.37 -2.21 17.19
CA VAL A 42 8.19 -2.74 15.84
C VAL A 42 6.93 -3.60 15.71
N MET A 43 6.49 -4.22 16.81
CA MET A 43 5.38 -5.17 16.80
C MET A 43 4.16 -4.72 17.61
N GLU A 44 4.38 -3.88 18.64
CA GLU A 44 3.29 -3.43 19.49
C GLU A 44 2.49 -2.27 18.87
N ARG A 45 1.24 -2.14 19.31
CA ARG A 45 0.38 -1.00 19.01
C ARG A 45 0.53 0.05 20.09
N ASP A 46 1.72 0.62 20.16
CA ASP A 46 2.10 1.62 21.17
C ASP A 46 1.74 3.06 20.76
N CYS A 47 1.38 3.26 19.49
CA CYS A 47 1.03 4.55 18.91
C CYS A 47 -0.49 4.74 18.92
N LYS A 48 -0.98 5.80 19.56
CA LYS A 48 -2.38 6.22 19.50
C LYS A 48 -2.54 7.35 18.49
N VAL A 49 -3.44 7.17 17.56
CA VAL A 49 -3.81 8.21 16.59
C VAL A 49 -4.76 9.19 17.27
N GLU A 50 -4.31 10.42 17.56
CA GLU A 50 -5.16 11.43 18.19
C GLU A 50 -6.03 12.18 17.17
N GLU A 51 -5.46 12.51 16.01
CA GLU A 51 -6.13 13.23 14.92
C GLU A 51 -5.47 12.90 13.57
N ILE A 52 -6.27 12.84 12.50
CA ILE A 52 -5.79 12.73 11.11
C ILE A 52 -6.27 13.96 10.34
N ARG A 53 -5.31 14.68 9.72
CA ARG A 53 -5.53 15.85 8.88
C ARG A 53 -5.16 15.56 7.44
N GLY A 54 -6.12 15.73 6.54
CA GLY A 54 -5.96 15.35 5.14
C GLY A 54 -6.05 13.84 4.92
N GLY A 55 -5.70 13.38 3.72
CA GLY A 55 -5.85 11.99 3.31
C GLY A 55 -7.31 11.57 3.08
N LEU A 56 -7.53 10.25 3.00
CA LEU A 56 -8.85 9.70 2.75
C LEU A 56 -9.75 9.81 3.98
N PRO A 57 -11.00 10.30 3.86
CA PRO A 57 -11.92 10.48 4.99
C PRO A 57 -12.16 9.22 5.85
N ILE A 58 -12.09 8.03 5.26
CA ILE A 58 -12.26 6.76 5.98
C ILE A 58 -11.21 6.58 7.09
N LEU A 59 -10.00 7.13 6.92
CA LEU A 59 -8.91 7.02 7.89
C LEU A 59 -9.21 7.69 9.23
N LYS A 60 -10.17 8.62 9.27
CA LYS A 60 -10.67 9.17 10.54
C LYS A 60 -11.25 8.11 11.48
N ARG A 61 -11.59 6.93 10.96
CA ARG A 61 -11.97 5.78 11.79
C ARG A 61 -10.83 5.24 12.65
N LEU A 62 -9.58 5.58 12.31
CA LEU A 62 -8.40 5.23 13.11
C LEU A 62 -8.16 6.24 14.25
N GLU A 63 -8.85 7.39 14.27
CA GLU A 63 -8.72 8.35 15.39
C GLU A 63 -9.14 7.72 16.70
N LYS A 64 -8.34 7.92 17.73
CA LYS A 64 -8.44 7.33 19.08
C LYS A 64 -8.14 5.83 19.15
N VAL A 65 -7.68 5.22 18.05
CA VAL A 65 -7.27 3.82 18.01
C VAL A 65 -5.77 3.71 18.25
N ALA A 66 -5.35 2.67 18.99
CA ALA A 66 -3.94 2.29 19.13
C ALA A 66 -3.51 1.44 17.92
N VAL A 67 -2.43 1.86 17.27
CA VAL A 67 -1.90 1.22 16.05
C VAL A 67 -0.39 1.03 16.18
N ASN A 68 0.19 0.27 15.28
CA ASN A 68 1.63 0.23 15.08
C ASN A 68 2.03 1.31 14.07
N ILE A 69 3.13 2.02 14.32
CA ILE A 69 3.56 3.15 13.47
C ILE A 69 4.00 2.69 12.07
N ASP A 70 4.66 1.53 11.96
CA ASP A 70 5.07 1.00 10.65
C ASP A 70 3.86 0.57 9.80
N GLU A 71 2.83 -0.02 10.44
CA GLU A 71 1.57 -0.36 9.76
C GLU A 71 0.85 0.90 9.25
N LEU A 72 0.85 1.96 10.07
CA LEU A 72 0.19 3.23 9.70
C LEU A 72 0.93 3.93 8.56
N ASP A 73 2.26 3.98 8.61
CA ASP A 73 3.10 4.53 7.53
C ASP A 73 2.96 3.72 6.24
N TYR A 74 3.00 2.39 6.35
CA TYR A 74 2.78 1.50 5.21
C TYR A 74 1.40 1.69 4.57
N LEU A 75 0.34 1.76 5.36
CA LEU A 75 -1.01 2.02 4.85
C LEU A 75 -1.07 3.38 4.15
N ALA A 76 -0.47 4.42 4.75
CA ALA A 76 -0.43 5.74 4.14
C ALA A 76 0.31 5.73 2.80
N LYS A 77 1.44 5.04 2.70
CA LYS A 77 2.22 4.87 1.47
C LYS A 77 1.45 4.14 0.38
N ARG A 78 0.72 3.07 0.75
CA ARG A 78 -0.18 2.36 -0.16
C ARG A 78 -1.27 3.28 -0.72
N LEU A 79 -1.92 4.05 0.14
CA LEU A 79 -3.04 4.93 -0.25
C LEU A 79 -2.57 6.17 -1.03
N ASP A 80 -1.32 6.60 -0.86
CA ASP A 80 -0.71 7.68 -1.61
C ASP A 80 -0.54 7.32 -3.11
N SER A 81 -0.41 6.04 -3.43
CA SER A 81 -0.33 5.54 -4.80
C SER A 81 -1.69 5.37 -5.49
N PHE A 82 -2.80 5.55 -4.78
CA PHE A 82 -4.13 5.34 -5.32
C PHE A 82 -4.61 6.53 -6.16
N ASP A 83 -5.20 6.23 -7.31
CA ASP A 83 -5.99 7.20 -8.03
C ASP A 83 -7.36 7.45 -7.35
N TYR A 84 -8.16 8.36 -7.91
CA TYR A 84 -9.45 8.72 -7.32
C TYR A 84 -10.47 7.56 -7.35
N ILE A 85 -10.35 6.64 -8.32
CA ILE A 85 -11.24 5.48 -8.46
C ILE A 85 -10.88 4.45 -7.40
N GLU A 86 -9.60 4.11 -7.27
CA GLU A 86 -9.10 3.19 -6.26
C GLU A 86 -9.38 3.70 -4.85
N ALA A 87 -9.21 5.01 -4.63
CA ALA A 87 -9.56 5.65 -3.37
C ALA A 87 -11.06 5.53 -3.03
N ALA A 88 -11.95 5.67 -4.02
CA ALA A 88 -13.39 5.46 -3.84
C ALA A 88 -13.71 3.99 -3.57
N GLN A 89 -13.10 3.06 -4.32
CA GLN A 89 -13.26 1.61 -4.15
C GLN A 89 -12.83 1.17 -2.74
N PHE A 90 -11.64 1.60 -2.31
CA PHE A 90 -11.12 1.28 -0.97
C PHE A 90 -12.07 1.76 0.13
N GLN A 91 -12.48 3.03 0.09
CA GLN A 91 -13.35 3.61 1.11
C GLN A 91 -14.74 2.98 1.13
N ALA A 92 -15.35 2.78 -0.04
CA ALA A 92 -16.67 2.18 -0.16
C ALA A 92 -16.66 0.72 0.29
N MET A 93 -15.62 -0.05 -0.06
CA MET A 93 -15.48 -1.44 0.37
C MET A 93 -15.19 -1.56 1.85
N ALA A 94 -14.37 -0.68 2.45
CA ALA A 94 -14.16 -0.66 3.90
C ALA A 94 -15.48 -0.47 4.66
N VAL A 95 -16.35 0.43 4.19
CA VAL A 95 -17.68 0.65 4.78
C VAL A 95 -18.58 -0.57 4.56
N LYS A 96 -18.65 -1.09 3.33
CA LYS A 96 -19.52 -2.23 2.99
C LYS A 96 -19.17 -3.47 3.78
N THR A 97 -17.88 -3.76 3.95
CA THR A 97 -17.39 -4.96 4.64
C THR A 97 -17.25 -4.77 6.16
N GLY A 98 -17.31 -3.53 6.65
CA GLY A 98 -17.08 -3.20 8.06
C GLY A 98 -15.62 -3.38 8.50
N ILE A 99 -14.68 -3.33 7.57
CA ILE A 99 -13.24 -3.49 7.83
C ILE A 99 -12.65 -2.12 8.20
N PHE A 100 -12.26 -1.99 9.48
CA PHE A 100 -11.66 -0.75 10.00
C PHE A 100 -10.44 -1.01 10.88
N ASP A 101 -10.03 -2.26 11.08
CA ASP A 101 -8.78 -2.59 11.76
C ASP A 101 -7.58 -2.47 10.79
N MET A 102 -6.40 -2.20 11.33
CA MET A 102 -5.20 -1.92 10.54
C MET A 102 -4.85 -3.05 9.56
N LYS A 103 -4.85 -4.30 10.05
CA LYS A 103 -4.55 -5.48 9.21
C LYS A 103 -5.56 -5.63 8.07
N GLY A 104 -6.83 -5.48 8.37
CA GLY A 104 -7.91 -5.56 7.39
C GLY A 104 -7.80 -4.44 6.35
N LEU A 105 -7.53 -3.20 6.78
CA LEU A 105 -7.35 -2.07 5.86
C LEU A 105 -6.13 -2.28 4.94
N ILE A 106 -4.99 -2.75 5.47
CA ILE A 106 -3.83 -3.07 4.63
C ILE A 106 -4.19 -4.14 3.59
N ASN A 107 -4.82 -5.24 4.00
CA ASN A 107 -5.23 -6.29 3.07
C ASN A 107 -6.22 -5.79 2.02
N LEU A 108 -7.14 -4.92 2.40
CA LEU A 108 -8.12 -4.34 1.49
C LEU A 108 -7.46 -3.51 0.38
N THR A 109 -6.29 -2.90 0.61
CA THR A 109 -5.55 -2.15 -0.43
C THR A 109 -5.10 -3.02 -1.60
N PHE A 110 -5.05 -4.34 -1.45
CA PHE A 110 -4.62 -5.28 -2.49
C PHE A 110 -5.78 -5.87 -3.31
N CYS A 111 -7.02 -5.64 -2.89
CA CYS A 111 -8.17 -6.26 -3.54
C CYS A 111 -9.38 -5.33 -3.74
N CYS A 112 -9.36 -4.09 -3.26
CA CYS A 112 -10.48 -3.16 -3.38
C CYS A 112 -10.90 -2.89 -4.84
N GLN A 113 -9.98 -3.05 -5.80
CA GLN A 113 -10.22 -2.92 -7.24
C GLN A 113 -11.19 -3.98 -7.78
N GLN A 114 -11.44 -5.08 -7.05
CA GLN A 114 -12.42 -6.11 -7.40
C GLN A 114 -13.87 -5.66 -7.16
N ALA A 115 -14.11 -4.41 -6.84
CA ALA A 115 -15.43 -3.82 -6.70
C ALA A 115 -15.64 -2.69 -7.70
N THR A 116 -16.86 -2.53 -8.19
CA THR A 116 -17.25 -1.37 -9.00
C THR A 116 -17.91 -0.34 -8.09
N VAL A 117 -17.37 0.87 -8.03
CA VAL A 117 -17.95 1.98 -7.27
C VAL A 117 -18.40 3.08 -8.23
N ILE A 118 -19.67 3.45 -8.11
CA ILE A 118 -20.27 4.50 -8.90
C ILE A 118 -20.43 5.73 -8.03
N THR A 119 -19.66 6.76 -8.33
CA THR A 119 -19.72 8.07 -7.67
C THR A 119 -20.58 9.08 -8.43
N ASP A 120 -20.73 8.87 -9.75
CA ASP A 120 -21.53 9.68 -10.66
C ASP A 120 -22.24 8.78 -11.67
N PHE A 121 -23.58 8.91 -11.75
CA PHE A 121 -24.42 8.15 -12.67
C PHE A 121 -24.63 8.84 -14.03
N SER A 122 -24.04 10.01 -14.26
CA SER A 122 -24.21 10.78 -15.50
C SER A 122 -23.53 10.15 -16.70
N ASP A 123 -22.42 9.41 -16.50
CA ASP A 123 -21.63 8.80 -17.57
C ASP A 123 -21.70 7.26 -17.50
N LEU A 124 -22.68 6.70 -18.20
CA LEU A 124 -22.87 5.25 -18.27
C LEU A 124 -21.74 4.52 -19.00
N GLU A 125 -21.04 5.18 -19.95
CA GLU A 125 -19.94 4.54 -20.67
C GLU A 125 -18.72 4.40 -19.76
N ALA A 126 -18.41 5.43 -18.95
CA ALA A 126 -17.36 5.37 -17.94
C ALA A 126 -17.67 4.27 -16.89
N ILE A 127 -18.91 4.19 -16.42
CA ILE A 127 -19.35 3.14 -15.47
C ILE A 127 -19.13 1.75 -16.07
N GLY A 128 -19.58 1.52 -17.31
CA GLY A 128 -19.43 0.23 -18.00
C GLY A 128 -17.96 -0.16 -18.18
N ARG A 129 -17.11 0.80 -18.53
CA ARG A 129 -15.67 0.61 -18.66
C ARG A 129 -15.04 0.21 -17.33
N HIS A 130 -15.31 0.95 -16.24
CA HIS A 130 -14.79 0.64 -14.91
C HIS A 130 -15.26 -0.73 -14.43
N HIS A 131 -16.52 -1.08 -14.69
CA HIS A 131 -17.05 -2.40 -14.33
C HIS A 131 -16.30 -3.52 -15.04
N LEU A 132 -16.10 -3.42 -16.37
CA LEU A 132 -15.36 -4.43 -17.14
C LEU A 132 -13.92 -4.59 -16.64
N VAL A 133 -13.23 -3.48 -16.39
CA VAL A 133 -11.86 -3.50 -15.84
C VAL A 133 -11.85 -4.19 -14.47
N SER A 134 -12.80 -3.87 -13.58
CA SER A 134 -12.88 -4.46 -12.24
C SER A 134 -13.17 -5.96 -12.24
N ILE A 135 -14.00 -6.47 -13.17
CA ILE A 135 -14.34 -7.91 -13.21
C ILE A 135 -13.27 -8.75 -13.90
N ASN A 136 -12.50 -8.16 -14.83
CA ASN A 136 -11.50 -8.87 -15.62
C ASN A 136 -10.06 -8.68 -15.06
N GLY A 137 -9.86 -7.79 -14.07
CA GLY A 137 -8.53 -7.42 -13.58
C GLY A 137 -7.70 -6.62 -14.60
N GLY A 138 -8.35 -6.09 -15.64
CA GLY A 138 -7.79 -5.37 -16.77
C GLY A 138 -8.59 -5.64 -18.04
N CYS A 139 -8.45 -4.80 -19.07
CA CYS A 139 -9.13 -4.95 -20.35
C CYS A 139 -8.24 -4.44 -21.49
N LEU A 140 -8.16 -5.19 -22.59
CA LEU A 140 -7.51 -4.71 -23.80
C LEU A 140 -8.35 -3.61 -24.47
N SER A 141 -7.69 -2.66 -25.12
CA SER A 141 -8.39 -1.57 -25.84
C SER A 141 -9.36 -2.08 -26.91
N SER A 142 -9.05 -3.22 -27.55
CA SER A 142 -9.92 -3.90 -28.51
C SER A 142 -11.19 -4.44 -27.85
N GLU A 143 -11.10 -5.04 -26.68
CA GLU A 143 -12.27 -5.57 -25.94
C GLU A 143 -13.20 -4.44 -25.49
N LEU A 144 -12.64 -3.30 -25.09
CA LEU A 144 -13.42 -2.11 -24.76
C LEU A 144 -14.13 -1.52 -25.99
N ALA A 145 -13.47 -1.55 -27.16
CA ALA A 145 -14.05 -1.03 -28.39
C ALA A 145 -15.21 -1.90 -28.93
N ASP A 146 -15.14 -3.21 -28.72
CA ASP A 146 -16.15 -4.16 -29.20
C ASP A 146 -17.33 -4.35 -28.23
N THR A 147 -17.26 -3.75 -27.01
CA THR A 147 -18.28 -3.92 -25.98
C THR A 147 -19.20 -2.70 -25.88
N ASP A 148 -20.53 -2.93 -25.86
CA ASP A 148 -21.48 -1.88 -25.49
C ASP A 148 -21.37 -1.53 -24.00
N LEU A 149 -20.52 -0.54 -23.71
CA LEU A 149 -20.23 -0.08 -22.36
C LEU A 149 -21.48 0.46 -21.65
N ARG A 150 -22.34 1.17 -22.40
CA ARG A 150 -23.58 1.72 -21.85
C ARG A 150 -24.54 0.61 -21.41
N MET A 151 -24.69 -0.42 -22.25
CA MET A 151 -25.52 -1.58 -21.91
C MET A 151 -24.92 -2.37 -20.74
N THR A 152 -23.60 -2.46 -20.64
CA THR A 152 -22.89 -3.08 -19.53
C THR A 152 -23.18 -2.36 -18.20
N ALA A 153 -23.13 -1.03 -18.19
CA ALA A 153 -23.50 -0.24 -17.03
C ALA A 153 -24.98 -0.43 -16.63
N LEU A 154 -25.88 -0.41 -17.60
CA LEU A 154 -27.31 -0.63 -17.33
C LEU A 154 -27.59 -2.03 -16.76
N LYS A 155 -26.94 -3.07 -17.28
CA LYS A 155 -27.05 -4.42 -16.73
C LYS A 155 -26.55 -4.47 -15.28
N LEU A 156 -25.42 -3.84 -14.97
CA LEU A 156 -24.92 -3.74 -13.59
C LEU A 156 -25.95 -3.08 -12.66
N ILE A 157 -26.40 -1.87 -13.05
CA ILE A 157 -27.29 -1.05 -12.21
C ILE A 157 -28.66 -1.73 -12.00
N LEU A 158 -29.20 -2.41 -13.03
CA LEU A 158 -30.54 -3.01 -12.98
C LEU A 158 -30.56 -4.44 -12.45
N SER A 159 -29.42 -5.16 -12.49
CA SER A 159 -29.39 -6.60 -12.16
C SER A 159 -28.72 -6.92 -10.81
N LYS A 160 -28.01 -5.98 -10.22
CA LYS A 160 -27.30 -6.19 -8.95
C LYS A 160 -27.73 -5.20 -7.88
N ASP A 161 -27.77 -5.67 -6.64
CA ASP A 161 -28.02 -4.80 -5.50
C ASP A 161 -26.76 -4.00 -5.16
N GLY A 162 -26.78 -2.71 -5.46
CA GLY A 162 -25.74 -1.78 -5.05
C GLY A 162 -25.88 -1.41 -3.57
N THR A 163 -24.78 -1.37 -2.85
CA THR A 163 -24.73 -0.86 -1.48
C THR A 163 -24.39 0.62 -1.47
N VAL A 164 -25.27 1.45 -0.93
CA VAL A 164 -25.04 2.90 -0.81
C VAL A 164 -24.05 3.16 0.34
N THR A 165 -22.98 3.89 0.05
CA THR A 165 -21.98 4.32 1.02
C THR A 165 -21.74 5.84 0.90
N PRO A 166 -21.08 6.49 1.85
CA PRO A 166 -20.70 7.90 1.71
C PRO A 166 -19.75 8.19 0.54
N TYR A 167 -19.17 7.13 -0.05
CA TYR A 167 -18.15 7.21 -1.10
C TYR A 167 -18.66 6.76 -2.48
N GLY A 168 -19.95 6.48 -2.59
CA GLY A 168 -20.61 6.04 -3.81
C GLY A 168 -21.42 4.75 -3.61
N VAL A 169 -22.05 4.29 -4.68
CA VAL A 169 -22.78 3.02 -4.71
C VAL A 169 -21.81 1.93 -5.13
N VAL A 170 -21.60 0.95 -4.24
CA VAL A 170 -20.66 -0.14 -4.46
C VAL A 170 -21.37 -1.42 -4.89
N TYR A 171 -20.89 -1.99 -5.98
CA TYR A 171 -21.27 -3.31 -6.51
C TYR A 171 -20.09 -4.26 -6.31
N ASP A 172 -20.34 -5.30 -5.52
CA ASP A 172 -19.33 -6.33 -5.25
C ASP A 172 -19.25 -7.30 -6.41
N ASN A 173 -18.09 -7.41 -7.01
CA ASN A 173 -17.83 -8.33 -8.12
C ASN A 173 -17.30 -9.69 -7.65
N GLY A 174 -17.52 -10.04 -6.39
CA GLY A 174 -17.03 -11.27 -5.76
C GLY A 174 -15.67 -11.05 -5.09
N LEU A 175 -15.44 -9.84 -4.53
CA LEU A 175 -14.21 -9.51 -3.81
C LEU A 175 -13.89 -10.59 -2.77
N LYS A 176 -12.68 -11.13 -2.84
CA LYS A 176 -12.11 -12.01 -1.85
C LYS A 176 -11.00 -11.26 -1.14
N LEU A 177 -11.18 -11.04 0.14
CA LEU A 177 -10.12 -10.46 0.96
C LEU A 177 -9.00 -11.50 1.10
N GLU A 178 -7.91 -11.30 0.39
CA GLU A 178 -6.72 -12.11 0.52
C GLU A 178 -5.90 -11.63 1.73
N ALA A 179 -5.43 -12.57 2.54
CA ALA A 179 -4.58 -12.27 3.69
C ALA A 179 -3.11 -12.11 3.25
N VAL A 180 -2.84 -11.10 2.41
CA VAL A 180 -1.49 -10.77 1.92
C VAL A 180 -0.61 -10.28 3.08
N TYR A 181 -1.19 -9.45 3.96
CA TYR A 181 -0.57 -9.01 5.21
C TYR A 181 -1.01 -9.91 6.36
N ASP A 182 -0.06 -10.57 7.00
CA ASP A 182 -0.31 -11.50 8.10
C ASP A 182 -0.42 -10.82 9.48
N GLY A 183 -0.05 -9.55 9.60
CA GLY A 183 0.04 -8.78 10.84
C GLY A 183 1.49 -8.53 11.30
N ARG A 184 2.47 -9.01 10.54
CA ARG A 184 3.89 -8.88 10.84
C ARG A 184 4.72 -8.48 9.63
N HIS A 185 4.65 -9.24 8.55
CA HIS A 185 5.48 -9.09 7.35
C HIS A 185 4.79 -8.14 6.38
N LEU A 186 5.33 -6.93 6.22
CA LEU A 186 4.77 -5.93 5.30
C LEU A 186 4.94 -6.38 3.85
N PRO A 187 3.83 -6.52 3.08
CA PRO A 187 3.87 -7.04 1.72
C PRO A 187 4.59 -6.12 0.74
N GLY A 188 5.16 -6.70 -0.32
CA GLY A 188 5.71 -5.94 -1.43
C GLY A 188 4.63 -5.36 -2.35
N TYR A 189 4.87 -4.16 -2.89
CA TYR A 189 4.07 -3.55 -3.95
C TYR A 189 4.96 -2.60 -4.77
N HIS A 190 4.50 -2.22 -5.95
CA HIS A 190 5.20 -1.22 -6.75
C HIS A 190 4.80 0.18 -6.30
N TYR A 191 5.80 1.02 -6.01
CA TYR A 191 5.62 2.43 -5.70
C TYR A 191 6.55 3.27 -6.60
N GLU A 192 6.01 4.22 -7.33
CA GLU A 192 6.73 4.92 -8.40
C GLU A 192 7.99 5.68 -7.92
N GLN A 193 7.99 6.11 -6.65
CA GLN A 193 9.12 6.82 -6.06
C GLN A 193 10.27 5.90 -5.64
N ASP A 194 10.01 4.60 -5.52
CA ASP A 194 11.02 3.63 -5.09
C ASP A 194 11.79 3.09 -6.30
N MET A 195 13.13 3.07 -6.19
CA MET A 195 13.99 2.56 -7.25
C MET A 195 14.07 1.03 -7.24
N LEU A 196 13.98 0.43 -6.07
CA LEU A 196 14.12 -1.02 -5.89
C LEU A 196 13.39 -1.47 -4.63
N ALA A 197 12.73 -2.63 -4.69
CA ALA A 197 12.20 -3.33 -3.53
C ALA A 197 13.07 -4.56 -3.21
N VAL A 198 13.46 -4.72 -1.95
CA VAL A 198 14.27 -5.85 -1.45
C VAL A 198 13.48 -6.61 -0.42
N GLY A 199 13.28 -7.91 -0.64
CA GLY A 199 12.64 -8.80 0.32
C GLY A 199 13.64 -9.29 1.38
N ILE A 200 13.26 -9.18 2.65
CA ILE A 200 14.04 -9.68 3.79
C ILE A 200 13.24 -10.80 4.47
N SER A 201 13.88 -11.94 4.70
CA SER A 201 13.33 -13.06 5.48
C SER A 201 14.39 -13.67 6.37
N SER A 202 13.97 -14.36 7.45
CA SER A 202 14.89 -15.19 8.22
C SER A 202 15.31 -16.42 7.40
N GLN A 203 16.47 -17.00 7.70
CA GLN A 203 16.96 -18.22 7.01
C GLN A 203 15.97 -19.38 7.12
N THR A 204 15.26 -19.49 8.24
CA THR A 204 14.26 -20.53 8.49
C THR A 204 12.98 -20.37 7.66
N ASP A 205 12.72 -19.16 7.19
CA ASP A 205 11.48 -18.79 6.48
C ASP A 205 11.71 -18.41 5.02
N SER A 206 12.94 -18.53 4.51
CA SER A 206 13.36 -18.09 3.17
C SER A 206 12.57 -18.72 2.01
N GLU A 207 11.98 -19.90 2.22
CA GLU A 207 11.16 -20.59 1.21
C GLU A 207 9.68 -20.15 1.23
N ASN A 208 9.25 -19.39 2.24
CA ASN A 208 7.86 -18.99 2.39
C ASN A 208 7.69 -17.51 2.01
N SER A 209 7.17 -17.26 0.80
CA SER A 209 6.94 -15.91 0.27
C SER A 209 6.03 -15.03 1.14
N SER A 210 5.16 -15.64 1.96
CA SER A 210 4.27 -14.90 2.87
C SER A 210 4.97 -14.34 4.12
N LYS A 211 6.23 -14.76 4.37
CA LYS A 211 7.03 -14.31 5.51
C LYS A 211 8.16 -13.37 5.11
N ILE A 212 8.08 -12.78 3.94
CA ILE A 212 9.02 -11.78 3.45
C ILE A 212 8.52 -10.39 3.85
N THR A 213 9.38 -9.61 4.52
CA THR A 213 9.18 -8.19 4.71
C THR A 213 9.91 -7.43 3.60
N TRP A 214 9.22 -6.52 2.92
CA TRP A 214 9.79 -5.77 1.81
C TRP A 214 10.29 -4.41 2.25
N LEU A 215 11.52 -4.08 1.87
CA LEU A 215 12.13 -2.77 1.99
C LEU A 215 12.17 -2.08 0.63
N TYR A 216 11.90 -0.79 0.64
CA TYR A 216 11.88 0.05 -0.54
C TYR A 216 13.09 0.99 -0.52
N LEU A 217 13.93 0.90 -1.55
CA LEU A 217 15.15 1.69 -1.65
C LEU A 217 14.93 2.94 -2.52
N PRO A 218 15.55 4.07 -2.16
CA PRO A 218 16.46 4.26 -1.03
C PRO A 218 15.73 4.29 0.31
N CYS A 219 16.33 3.71 1.35
CA CYS A 219 15.78 3.71 2.71
C CYS A 219 16.86 4.04 3.75
N SER A 220 16.43 4.51 4.91
CA SER A 220 17.32 4.81 6.02
C SER A 220 17.77 3.53 6.75
N GLN A 221 18.85 3.62 7.51
CA GLN A 221 19.32 2.53 8.36
C GLN A 221 18.23 2.08 9.36
N ALA A 222 17.46 3.01 9.91
CA ALA A 222 16.36 2.70 10.82
C ALA A 222 15.27 1.85 10.16
N GLN A 223 14.93 2.12 8.88
CA GLN A 223 13.98 1.29 8.13
C GLN A 223 14.51 -0.13 7.91
N VAL A 224 15.80 -0.28 7.64
CA VAL A 224 16.45 -1.59 7.51
C VAL A 224 16.37 -2.38 8.81
N GLU A 225 16.73 -1.77 9.93
CA GLU A 225 16.69 -2.40 11.25
C GLU A 225 15.28 -2.85 11.63
N ARG A 226 14.29 -1.99 11.40
CA ARG A 226 12.87 -2.32 11.66
C ARG A 226 12.39 -3.46 10.75
N GLY A 227 12.75 -3.46 9.48
CA GLY A 227 12.45 -4.55 8.55
C GLY A 227 13.06 -5.88 8.98
N MET A 228 14.29 -5.87 9.49
CA MET A 228 14.95 -7.06 10.03
C MET A 228 14.22 -7.61 11.26
N MET A 229 13.85 -6.74 12.22
CA MET A 229 13.09 -7.16 13.40
C MET A 229 11.74 -7.77 13.01
N ARG A 230 11.02 -7.19 12.03
CA ARG A 230 9.77 -7.76 11.50
C ARG A 230 9.98 -9.14 10.87
N SER A 231 11.11 -9.35 10.21
CA SER A 231 11.49 -10.65 9.63
C SER A 231 11.97 -11.68 10.68
N GLY A 232 11.99 -11.31 11.97
CA GLY A 232 12.44 -12.19 13.06
C GLY A 232 13.95 -12.29 13.21
N ILE A 233 14.70 -11.37 12.60
CA ILE A 233 16.15 -11.27 12.74
C ILE A 233 16.42 -10.37 13.95
N SER A 234 16.84 -10.96 15.08
CA SER A 234 16.96 -10.26 16.37
C SER A 234 18.32 -9.63 16.57
N ASP A 235 19.36 -10.08 15.87
CA ASP A 235 20.72 -9.57 16.04
C ASP A 235 21.26 -9.04 14.71
N PRO A 236 21.51 -7.72 14.62
CA PRO A 236 22.20 -7.16 13.47
C PRO A 236 23.62 -7.68 13.30
N GLU A 237 24.25 -8.24 14.35
CA GLU A 237 25.60 -8.81 14.30
C GLU A 237 25.62 -10.25 13.80
N GLU A 238 24.52 -11.00 13.81
CA GLU A 238 24.35 -12.21 13.03
C GLU A 238 24.32 -11.96 11.51
N LYS A 239 24.54 -10.70 11.11
CA LYS A 239 24.64 -10.22 9.71
C LYS A 239 25.78 -10.81 8.89
N GLU A 240 26.76 -11.47 9.45
CA GLU A 240 27.85 -12.06 8.65
C GLU A 240 27.40 -13.15 7.69
N THR A 241 26.17 -13.61 7.79
CA THR A 241 25.64 -14.67 6.92
C THR A 241 24.59 -14.22 5.90
N PHE A 242 23.97 -13.05 6.05
CA PHE A 242 23.20 -12.46 4.96
C PHE A 242 24.15 -11.56 4.17
N ASP A 243 24.83 -12.19 3.19
CA ASP A 243 25.80 -11.59 2.29
C ASP A 243 25.36 -10.18 1.89
N ASP A 244 25.94 -9.17 2.54
CA ASP A 244 26.02 -7.79 2.07
C ASP A 244 26.49 -7.75 0.60
N VAL A 245 27.26 -8.77 0.20
CA VAL A 245 27.71 -9.10 -1.14
C VAL A 245 26.54 -9.55 -2.04
N LYS A 246 25.56 -10.33 -1.54
CA LYS A 246 24.44 -10.81 -2.34
C LYS A 246 23.41 -9.73 -2.60
N ALA A 247 23.08 -8.91 -1.60
CA ALA A 247 22.19 -7.77 -1.76
C ALA A 247 22.80 -6.70 -2.68
N ARG A 248 24.10 -6.38 -2.51
CA ARG A 248 24.85 -5.49 -3.42
C ARG A 248 24.97 -6.06 -4.82
N ARG A 249 25.15 -7.37 -4.97
CA ARG A 249 25.26 -8.02 -6.27
C ARG A 249 23.92 -8.01 -7.00
N ILE A 250 22.80 -8.32 -6.33
CA ILE A 250 21.45 -8.25 -6.90
C ILE A 250 21.10 -6.81 -7.26
N ALA A 251 21.40 -5.83 -6.41
CA ALA A 251 21.18 -4.42 -6.71
C ALA A 251 22.02 -3.94 -7.90
N LEU A 252 23.27 -4.38 -8.04
CA LEU A 252 24.14 -4.07 -9.18
C LEU A 252 23.65 -4.75 -10.47
N GLU A 253 23.25 -6.02 -10.42
CA GLU A 253 22.73 -6.76 -11.58
C GLU A 253 21.43 -6.15 -12.08
N LEU A 254 20.51 -5.74 -11.17
CA LEU A 254 19.26 -5.06 -11.52
C LEU A 254 19.48 -3.64 -12.04
N ALA A 255 20.46 -2.89 -11.49
CA ALA A 255 20.82 -1.59 -11.99
C ALA A 255 21.46 -1.67 -13.39
N GLN A 256 22.30 -2.68 -13.65
CA GLN A 256 22.87 -2.96 -14.96
C GLN A 256 21.81 -3.38 -15.97
N ALA A 257 20.91 -4.30 -15.63
CA ALA A 257 19.81 -4.72 -16.50
C ALA A 257 18.88 -3.55 -16.88
N ARG A 258 18.68 -2.60 -15.96
CA ARG A 258 17.87 -1.39 -16.22
C ARG A 258 18.58 -0.38 -17.10
N LEU A 259 19.91 -0.20 -16.94
CA LEU A 259 20.72 0.61 -17.83
C LEU A 259 20.77 0.03 -19.25
N GLU A 260 20.86 -1.29 -19.38
CA GLU A 260 20.81 -1.99 -20.68
C GLU A 260 19.42 -1.85 -21.34
N SER A 261 18.34 -1.92 -20.57
CA SER A 261 16.97 -1.72 -21.09
C SER A 261 16.68 -0.27 -21.50
N CYS A 262 17.24 0.71 -20.80
CA CYS A 262 17.13 2.13 -21.17
C CYS A 262 17.98 2.44 -22.39
N GLY A 263 19.19 1.85 -22.51
CA GLY A 263 20.06 2.01 -23.68
C GLY A 263 19.48 1.40 -24.96
N ALA A 264 18.76 0.29 -24.87
CA ALA A 264 18.09 -0.33 -26.02
C ALA A 264 16.95 0.53 -26.59
N GLY A 265 16.22 1.27 -25.73
CA GLY A 265 15.13 2.17 -26.15
C GLY A 265 15.59 3.40 -26.89
N GLU A 266 16.79 3.94 -26.57
CA GLU A 266 17.37 5.09 -27.30
C GLU A 266 17.87 4.72 -28.69
N TYR A 267 18.31 3.50 -28.93
CA TYR A 267 18.79 3.05 -30.23
C TYR A 267 17.66 2.74 -31.24
N GLU A 268 16.47 2.36 -30.79
CA GLU A 268 15.32 2.15 -31.70
C GLU A 268 14.69 3.47 -32.18
N THR A 269 14.72 4.51 -31.38
CA THR A 269 14.18 5.83 -31.77
C THR A 269 15.05 6.54 -32.81
N GLN A 270 16.35 6.22 -32.95
CA GLN A 270 17.22 6.79 -33.97
C GLN A 270 17.21 6.03 -35.30
N ARG A 271 16.70 4.78 -35.35
CA ARG A 271 16.59 4.01 -36.61
C ARG A 271 15.27 4.22 -37.38
N GLY A 272 14.29 4.90 -36.80
CA GLY A 272 13.01 5.21 -37.43
C GLY A 272 12.93 6.55 -38.18
N ALA A 273 14.05 7.27 -38.33
CA ALA A 273 14.12 8.59 -38.95
C ALA A 273 15.13 8.65 -40.12
N VAL A 274 15.13 7.64 -41.00
CA VAL A 274 15.78 7.72 -42.32
C VAL A 274 14.82 7.19 -43.38
#